data_413a6079cda5de8a7f027fe17cf2e993
#
_entry.id   413a6079cda5de8a7f027fe17cf2e993
#
_cell.length_a   1.000
_cell.length_b   1.000
_cell.length_c   1.000
_cell.angle_alpha   90.00
_cell.angle_beta   90.00
_cell.angle_gamma   90.00
#
_symmetry.space_group_name_H-M   'P 1'
#
loop_
_entity.id
_entity.type
_entity.pdbx_description
1 polymer ?
#
loop_
_entity_poly.entity_id
_entity_poly.type
_entity_poly.pdbx_seq_one_letter_code
_entity_poly.pdbx_strand_id
1 'polypeptide(L)'
;MFNQFKRLIIGQPKKNRELKDEKISKFKGLAILSSDALSSVAYGPEQILITLSVVGAVATWYTLPIAGAVLILLAALIMSYRQIIYAYPKGGGAYMVSKTNLGEKWGLLAGGSLLVDYILTVAVSISSGADAFVAAFPSLYGHKVLIACLLVLFILILNLRGLTESATVLSYPVYLFIIGLVILIFIGTFRVATGDIQPHMHASVGTAVPGVTLFLLLKAFSSGASSLTGVEAISNAVTNFREPSAN
;
A
#
# COMPACT_ATOMS: atom_id res chain seq x y z
N MET A 1 -20.30 19.80 27.59
CA MET A 1 -19.08 18.98 27.67
C MET A 1 -19.00 17.95 26.54
N PHE A 2 -19.99 17.08 26.33
CA PHE A 2 -20.02 16.07 25.26
C PHE A 2 -19.87 16.66 23.84
N ASN A 3 -20.57 17.74 23.51
CA ASN A 3 -20.48 18.41 22.20
C ASN A 3 -19.13 19.10 21.96
N GLN A 4 -18.45 19.57 22.99
CA GLN A 4 -17.10 20.14 22.87
C GLN A 4 -16.07 19.03 22.66
N PHE A 5 -16.20 17.90 23.38
CA PHE A 5 -15.35 16.73 23.21
C PHE A 5 -15.52 16.12 21.81
N LYS A 6 -16.76 15.98 21.33
CA LYS A 6 -17.06 15.54 19.97
C LYS A 6 -16.42 16.45 18.91
N ARG A 7 -16.49 17.79 19.09
CA ARG A 7 -15.86 18.76 18.16
C ARG A 7 -14.33 18.70 18.21
N LEU A 8 -13.74 18.39 19.35
CA LEU A 8 -12.30 18.22 19.50
C LEU A 8 -11.80 16.98 18.74
N ILE A 9 -12.54 15.87 18.81
CA ILE A 9 -12.15 14.58 18.19
C ILE A 9 -12.49 14.54 16.70
N ILE A 10 -13.73 14.88 16.32
CA ILE A 10 -14.26 14.70 14.96
C ILE A 10 -14.14 15.98 14.12
N GLY A 11 -13.87 17.15 14.75
CA GLY A 11 -13.89 18.43 14.09
C GLY A 11 -15.29 19.05 14.00
N GLN A 12 -15.40 20.19 13.30
CA GLN A 12 -16.67 20.84 13.08
C GLN A 12 -17.35 20.31 11.80
N PRO A 13 -18.70 20.19 11.77
CA PRO A 13 -19.41 19.77 10.58
C PRO A 13 -19.18 20.81 9.47
N LYS A 14 -18.67 20.36 8.32
CA LYS A 14 -18.47 21.21 7.12
C LYS A 14 -19.77 21.37 6.36
N LYS A 15 -19.98 22.54 5.77
CA LYS A 15 -21.10 22.78 4.88
C LYS A 15 -20.90 22.04 3.56
N ASN A 16 -21.97 21.61 2.90
CA ASN A 16 -21.91 20.90 1.62
C ASN A 16 -21.13 21.66 0.53
N ARG A 17 -21.11 22.99 0.59
CA ARG A 17 -20.32 23.83 -0.33
C ARG A 17 -18.82 23.69 -0.05
N GLU A 18 -18.42 23.70 1.20
CA GLU A 18 -17.02 23.55 1.62
C GLU A 18 -16.47 22.17 1.28
N LEU A 19 -17.32 21.12 1.35
CA LEU A 19 -16.96 19.75 0.96
C LEU A 19 -16.70 19.62 -0.55
N LYS A 20 -17.46 20.36 -1.39
CA LYS A 20 -17.24 20.36 -2.85
C LYS A 20 -15.94 21.05 -3.26
N ASP A 21 -15.52 22.04 -2.49
CA ASP A 21 -14.32 22.84 -2.74
C ASP A 21 -13.06 22.24 -2.07
N GLU A 22 -13.23 21.17 -1.27
CA GLU A 22 -12.13 20.50 -0.56
C GLU A 22 -11.35 19.60 -1.52
N LYS A 23 -10.46 20.21 -2.31
CA LYS A 23 -9.56 19.50 -3.21
C LYS A 23 -8.14 19.50 -2.68
N ILE A 24 -7.47 18.35 -2.81
CA ILE A 24 -6.09 18.16 -2.35
C ILE A 24 -5.08 18.44 -3.47
N SER A 25 -3.91 18.94 -3.09
CA SER A 25 -2.77 19.05 -4.00
C SER A 25 -2.20 17.66 -4.31
N LYS A 26 -1.51 17.51 -5.46
CA LYS A 26 -0.83 16.26 -5.82
C LYS A 26 0.12 15.79 -4.72
N PHE A 27 0.83 16.70 -4.03
CA PHE A 27 1.71 16.39 -2.92
C PHE A 27 0.97 15.75 -1.74
N LYS A 28 -0.15 16.34 -1.29
CA LYS A 28 -0.96 15.76 -0.21
C LYS A 28 -1.70 14.50 -0.67
N GLY A 29 -2.09 14.45 -1.95
CA GLY A 29 -2.69 13.28 -2.56
C GLY A 29 -1.74 12.08 -2.59
N LEU A 30 -0.47 12.31 -2.91
CA LEU A 30 0.56 11.27 -2.82
C LEU A 30 0.61 10.70 -1.39
N ALA A 31 0.63 11.54 -0.37
CA ALA A 31 0.71 11.09 1.01
C ALA A 31 -0.50 10.25 1.47
N ILE A 32 -1.72 10.62 1.08
CA ILE A 32 -2.94 9.92 1.52
C ILE A 32 -3.27 8.71 0.66
N LEU A 33 -3.22 8.89 -0.68
CA LEU A 33 -3.75 7.88 -1.60
C LEU A 33 -2.69 6.86 -2.02
N SER A 34 -1.40 7.20 -1.89
CA SER A 34 -0.31 6.29 -2.20
C SER A 34 0.29 5.61 -0.96
N SER A 35 -0.15 5.94 0.25
CA SER A 35 0.38 5.33 1.48
C SER A 35 0.21 3.82 1.49
N ASP A 36 -0.93 3.32 1.00
CA ASP A 36 -1.20 1.91 0.85
C ASP A 36 -0.26 1.26 -0.18
N ALA A 37 -0.15 1.81 -1.39
CA ALA A 37 0.77 1.32 -2.40
C ALA A 37 2.24 1.36 -1.93
N LEU A 38 2.65 2.41 -1.21
CA LEU A 38 4.01 2.54 -0.67
C LEU A 38 4.32 1.49 0.40
N SER A 39 3.39 1.27 1.33
CA SER A 39 3.56 0.22 2.35
C SER A 39 3.56 -1.17 1.72
N SER A 40 2.71 -1.41 0.73
CA SER A 40 2.61 -2.68 0.02
C SER A 40 3.89 -3.02 -0.75
N VAL A 41 4.54 -2.03 -1.37
CA VAL A 41 5.86 -2.19 -1.99
C VAL A 41 6.93 -2.55 -0.96
N ALA A 42 6.81 -2.10 0.28
CA ALA A 42 7.77 -2.45 1.33
C ALA A 42 7.59 -3.89 1.84
N TYR A 43 6.37 -4.30 2.18
CA TYR A 43 6.14 -5.64 2.72
C TYR A 43 5.98 -6.75 1.67
N GLY A 44 5.70 -6.41 0.41
CA GLY A 44 5.56 -7.41 -0.65
C GLY A 44 6.81 -8.28 -0.86
N PRO A 45 8.01 -7.71 -1.02
CA PRO A 45 9.25 -8.49 -1.08
C PRO A 45 9.52 -9.32 0.18
N GLU A 46 9.16 -8.80 1.36
CA GLU A 46 9.26 -9.54 2.63
C GLU A 46 8.39 -10.80 2.60
N GLN A 47 7.16 -10.71 2.09
CA GLN A 47 6.26 -11.86 1.97
C GLN A 47 6.78 -12.94 1.00
N ILE A 48 7.48 -12.53 -0.08
CA ILE A 48 8.18 -13.46 -0.97
C ILE A 48 9.28 -14.19 -0.19
N LEU A 49 10.12 -13.43 0.53
CA LEU A 49 11.23 -13.98 1.31
C LEU A 49 10.75 -14.94 2.38
N ILE A 50 9.71 -14.57 3.15
CA ILE A 50 9.11 -15.44 4.19
C ILE A 50 8.61 -16.74 3.56
N THR A 51 7.91 -16.67 2.42
CA THR A 51 7.39 -17.86 1.75
C THR A 51 8.52 -18.77 1.25
N LEU A 52 9.60 -18.23 0.72
CA LEU A 52 10.73 -18.99 0.19
C LEU A 52 11.63 -19.53 1.30
N SER A 53 11.74 -18.84 2.44
CA SER A 53 12.60 -19.24 3.56
C SER A 53 12.22 -20.58 4.18
N VAL A 54 10.99 -21.04 3.97
CA VAL A 54 10.50 -22.37 4.43
C VAL A 54 11.37 -23.51 3.88
N VAL A 55 11.98 -23.34 2.69
CA VAL A 55 12.83 -24.36 2.05
C VAL A 55 14.33 -24.10 2.29
N GLY A 56 14.65 -22.97 2.92
CA GLY A 56 16.01 -22.60 3.27
C GLY A 56 16.53 -21.35 2.55
N ALA A 57 17.66 -20.83 3.04
CA ALA A 57 18.22 -19.56 2.56
C ALA A 57 18.58 -19.57 1.05
N VAL A 58 18.91 -20.74 0.49
CA VAL A 58 19.25 -20.87 -0.94
C VAL A 58 18.06 -20.56 -1.84
N ALA A 59 16.83 -20.83 -1.38
CA ALA A 59 15.61 -20.56 -2.14
C ALA A 59 15.31 -19.05 -2.27
N THR A 60 15.88 -18.21 -1.41
CA THR A 60 15.67 -16.76 -1.44
C THR A 60 16.17 -16.10 -2.74
N TRP A 61 17.06 -16.75 -3.48
CA TRP A 61 17.46 -16.35 -4.82
C TRP A 61 16.25 -16.12 -5.76
N TYR A 62 15.22 -16.97 -5.65
CA TYR A 62 14.01 -16.84 -6.47
C TYR A 62 13.22 -15.56 -6.19
N THR A 63 13.54 -14.83 -5.13
CA THR A 63 12.93 -13.50 -4.85
C THR A 63 13.11 -12.53 -6.00
N LEU A 64 14.29 -12.49 -6.63
CA LEU A 64 14.58 -11.56 -7.72
C LEU A 64 13.70 -11.79 -8.96
N PRO A 65 13.64 -13.01 -9.54
CA PRO A 65 12.76 -13.24 -10.69
C PRO A 65 11.27 -13.10 -10.35
N ILE A 66 10.84 -13.47 -9.13
CA ILE A 66 9.46 -13.28 -8.68
C ILE A 66 9.15 -11.80 -8.52
N ALA A 67 10.01 -11.02 -7.88
CA ALA A 67 9.86 -9.57 -7.78
C ALA A 67 9.83 -8.91 -9.16
N GLY A 68 10.68 -9.36 -10.10
CA GLY A 68 10.65 -8.91 -11.49
C GLY A 68 9.30 -9.15 -12.16
N ALA A 69 8.71 -10.33 -11.98
CA ALA A 69 7.38 -10.64 -12.51
C ALA A 69 6.28 -9.77 -11.88
N VAL A 70 6.35 -9.51 -10.57
CA VAL A 70 5.44 -8.60 -9.87
C VAL A 70 5.58 -7.17 -10.39
N LEU A 71 6.80 -6.69 -10.64
CA LEU A 71 7.06 -5.36 -11.20
C LEU A 71 6.49 -5.21 -12.62
N ILE A 72 6.59 -6.23 -13.46
CA ILE A 72 5.98 -6.24 -14.80
C ILE A 72 4.45 -6.12 -14.68
N LEU A 73 3.85 -6.87 -13.76
CA LEU A 73 2.41 -6.82 -13.51
C LEU A 73 2.00 -5.45 -12.97
N LEU A 74 2.78 -4.85 -12.06
CA LEU A 74 2.57 -3.50 -11.55
C LEU A 74 2.60 -2.46 -12.68
N ALA A 75 3.59 -2.54 -13.57
CA ALA A 75 3.67 -1.65 -14.72
C ALA A 75 2.44 -1.76 -15.64
N ALA A 76 1.98 -2.99 -15.90
CA ALA A 76 0.76 -3.24 -16.69
C ALA A 76 -0.48 -2.63 -16.03
N LEU A 77 -0.62 -2.79 -14.69
CA LEU A 77 -1.70 -2.19 -13.92
C LEU A 77 -1.68 -0.66 -13.98
N ILE A 78 -0.53 -0.04 -13.78
CA ILE A 78 -0.38 1.43 -13.85
C ILE A 78 -0.81 1.93 -15.23
N MET A 79 -0.38 1.27 -16.30
CA MET A 79 -0.77 1.62 -17.66
C MET A 79 -2.28 1.49 -17.89
N SER A 80 -2.91 0.43 -17.35
CA SER A 80 -4.34 0.19 -17.42
C SER A 80 -5.11 1.27 -16.65
N TYR A 81 -4.76 1.55 -15.40
CA TYR A 81 -5.43 2.59 -14.61
C TYR A 81 -5.26 3.99 -15.18
N ARG A 82 -4.11 4.29 -15.78
CA ARG A 82 -3.93 5.53 -16.52
C ARG A 82 -4.98 5.69 -17.64
N GLN A 83 -5.24 4.64 -18.41
CA GLN A 83 -6.30 4.67 -19.44
C GLN A 83 -7.69 4.83 -18.84
N ILE A 84 -7.96 4.16 -17.71
CA ILE A 84 -9.24 4.26 -17.00
C ILE A 84 -9.49 5.70 -16.51
N ILE A 85 -8.49 6.38 -15.97
CA ILE A 85 -8.62 7.76 -15.50
C ILE A 85 -9.04 8.71 -16.65
N TYR A 86 -8.46 8.54 -17.84
CA TYR A 86 -8.84 9.33 -19.01
C TYR A 86 -10.24 8.97 -19.54
N ALA A 87 -10.59 7.68 -19.56
CA ALA A 87 -11.90 7.23 -20.04
C ALA A 87 -13.05 7.54 -19.06
N TYR A 88 -12.77 7.54 -17.75
CA TYR A 88 -13.75 7.75 -16.68
C TYR A 88 -13.33 8.86 -15.71
N PRO A 89 -13.32 10.13 -16.16
CA PRO A 89 -12.80 11.25 -15.35
C PRO A 89 -13.62 11.55 -14.08
N LYS A 90 -14.80 10.96 -13.97
CA LYS A 90 -15.63 11.04 -12.74
C LYS A 90 -15.16 10.08 -11.63
N GLY A 91 -14.11 9.31 -11.86
CA GLY A 91 -13.59 8.31 -10.91
C GLY A 91 -14.44 7.05 -10.86
N GLY A 92 -14.20 6.23 -9.85
CA GLY A 92 -14.95 4.99 -9.60
C GLY A 92 -14.29 3.71 -10.14
N GLY A 93 -13.10 3.80 -10.73
CA GLY A 93 -12.23 2.66 -11.08
C GLY A 93 -12.96 1.44 -11.65
N ALA A 94 -12.63 0.26 -11.15
CA ALA A 94 -13.17 -1.01 -11.61
C ALA A 94 -14.72 -1.10 -11.49
N TYR A 95 -15.31 -0.46 -10.46
CA TYR A 95 -16.78 -0.38 -10.33
C TYR A 95 -17.43 0.30 -11.53
N MET A 96 -16.93 1.50 -11.90
CA MET A 96 -17.52 2.26 -13.02
C MET A 96 -17.31 1.57 -14.36
N VAL A 97 -16.12 1.02 -14.59
CA VAL A 97 -15.82 0.24 -15.80
C VAL A 97 -16.77 -0.94 -15.94
N SER A 98 -16.93 -1.75 -14.88
CA SER A 98 -17.82 -2.91 -14.87
C SER A 98 -19.28 -2.51 -15.05
N LYS A 99 -19.74 -1.48 -14.35
CA LYS A 99 -21.12 -1.00 -14.43
C LYS A 99 -21.46 -0.49 -15.83
N THR A 100 -20.56 0.28 -16.44
CA THR A 100 -20.82 0.91 -17.74
C THR A 100 -20.77 -0.08 -18.88
N ASN A 101 -19.84 -1.07 -18.84
CA ASN A 101 -19.61 -1.98 -19.96
C ASN A 101 -20.33 -3.31 -19.82
N LEU A 102 -20.55 -3.82 -18.60
CA LEU A 102 -21.12 -5.14 -18.33
C LEU A 102 -22.52 -5.06 -17.66
N GLY A 103 -22.89 -3.86 -17.16
CA GLY A 103 -24.19 -3.63 -16.53
C GLY A 103 -24.12 -3.59 -15.00
N GLU A 104 -25.26 -3.24 -14.38
CA GLU A 104 -25.36 -2.91 -12.96
C GLU A 104 -24.97 -4.06 -12.03
N LYS A 105 -25.36 -5.29 -12.34
CA LYS A 105 -25.04 -6.48 -11.52
C LYS A 105 -23.52 -6.71 -11.42
N TRP A 106 -22.81 -6.55 -12.51
CA TRP A 106 -21.36 -6.70 -12.55
C TRP A 106 -20.65 -5.53 -11.85
N GLY A 107 -21.22 -4.32 -11.94
CA GLY A 107 -20.76 -3.19 -11.15
C GLY A 107 -20.88 -3.45 -9.65
N LEU A 108 -22.02 -3.96 -9.18
CA LEU A 108 -22.23 -4.28 -7.77
C LEU A 108 -21.27 -5.38 -7.28
N LEU A 109 -21.03 -6.42 -8.11
CA LEU A 109 -20.06 -7.46 -7.78
C LEU A 109 -18.65 -6.89 -7.64
N ALA A 110 -18.22 -6.05 -8.59
CA ALA A 110 -16.92 -5.38 -8.52
C ALA A 110 -16.82 -4.48 -7.29
N GLY A 111 -17.84 -3.67 -6.99
CA GLY A 111 -17.87 -2.81 -5.81
C GLY A 111 -17.84 -3.61 -4.49
N GLY A 112 -18.55 -4.73 -4.41
CA GLY A 112 -18.51 -5.62 -3.25
C GLY A 112 -17.13 -6.26 -3.05
N SER A 113 -16.49 -6.68 -4.13
CA SER A 113 -15.13 -7.23 -4.10
C SER A 113 -14.11 -6.19 -3.62
N LEU A 114 -14.22 -4.94 -4.10
CA LEU A 114 -13.37 -3.83 -3.66
C LEU A 114 -13.56 -3.52 -2.17
N LEU A 115 -14.80 -3.56 -1.67
CA LEU A 115 -15.06 -3.35 -0.25
C LEU A 115 -14.34 -4.38 0.62
N VAL A 116 -14.41 -5.66 0.23
CA VAL A 116 -13.71 -6.75 0.93
C VAL A 116 -12.20 -6.56 0.84
N ASP A 117 -11.68 -6.21 -0.34
CA ASP A 117 -10.25 -5.95 -0.55
C ASP A 117 -9.75 -4.83 0.36
N TYR A 118 -10.44 -3.71 0.44
CA TYR A 118 -10.06 -2.59 1.32
C TYR A 118 -10.08 -2.96 2.80
N ILE A 119 -11.05 -3.76 3.26
CA ILE A 119 -11.09 -4.23 4.64
C ILE A 119 -9.87 -5.11 4.94
N LEU A 120 -9.56 -6.05 4.06
CA LEU A 120 -8.41 -6.95 4.22
C LEU A 120 -7.08 -6.20 4.14
N THR A 121 -6.95 -5.25 3.22
CA THR A 121 -5.76 -4.39 3.08
C THR A 121 -5.49 -3.59 4.35
N VAL A 122 -6.52 -2.98 4.95
CA VAL A 122 -6.39 -2.29 6.24
C VAL A 122 -5.94 -3.24 7.33
N ALA A 123 -6.53 -4.43 7.41
CA ALA A 123 -6.18 -5.42 8.43
C ALA A 123 -4.71 -5.87 8.30
N VAL A 124 -4.24 -6.16 7.08
CA VAL A 124 -2.83 -6.54 6.82
C VAL A 124 -1.89 -5.39 7.14
N SER A 125 -2.16 -4.18 6.66
CA SER A 125 -1.30 -3.00 6.88
C SER A 125 -1.16 -2.66 8.36
N ILE A 126 -2.26 -2.69 9.12
CA ILE A 126 -2.23 -2.45 10.57
C ILE A 126 -1.49 -3.57 11.31
N SER A 127 -1.68 -4.82 10.90
CA SER A 127 -0.95 -5.96 11.49
C SER A 127 0.55 -5.83 11.26
N SER A 128 0.98 -5.52 10.04
CA SER A 128 2.39 -5.29 9.69
C SER A 128 2.98 -4.08 10.44
N GLY A 129 2.21 -3.00 10.57
CA GLY A 129 2.61 -1.84 11.37
C GLY A 129 2.77 -2.16 12.85
N ALA A 130 1.88 -2.97 13.42
CA ALA A 130 2.00 -3.44 14.81
C ALA A 130 3.20 -4.37 15.00
N ASP A 131 3.51 -5.24 14.01
CA ASP A 131 4.70 -6.09 14.02
C ASP A 131 5.99 -5.26 14.00
N ALA A 132 6.07 -4.28 13.12
CA ALA A 132 7.21 -3.36 13.06
C ALA A 132 7.39 -2.58 14.38
N PHE A 133 6.28 -2.13 15.00
CA PHE A 133 6.33 -1.43 16.27
C PHE A 133 6.84 -2.32 17.41
N VAL A 134 6.35 -3.56 17.49
CA VAL A 134 6.78 -4.53 18.50
C VAL A 134 8.23 -4.98 18.26
N ALA A 135 8.67 -5.09 17.00
CA ALA A 135 10.06 -5.36 16.68
C ALA A 135 11.01 -4.26 17.19
N ALA A 136 10.57 -2.98 17.14
CA ALA A 136 11.32 -1.87 17.72
C ALA A 136 11.29 -1.85 19.26
N PHE A 137 10.18 -2.33 19.87
CA PHE A 137 9.96 -2.35 21.31
C PHE A 137 9.54 -3.75 21.78
N PRO A 138 10.49 -4.71 21.92
CA PRO A 138 10.17 -6.11 22.23
C PRO A 138 9.39 -6.34 23.53
N SER A 139 9.50 -5.41 24.51
CA SER A 139 8.74 -5.46 25.77
C SER A 139 7.21 -5.36 25.56
N LEU A 140 6.77 -4.88 24.41
CA LEU A 140 5.35 -4.72 24.08
C LEU A 140 4.77 -5.90 23.28
N TYR A 141 5.53 -6.98 23.08
CA TYR A 141 5.09 -8.14 22.31
C TYR A 141 3.74 -8.72 22.75
N GLY A 142 3.53 -8.84 24.07
CA GLY A 142 2.25 -9.32 24.62
C GLY A 142 1.04 -8.39 24.38
N HIS A 143 1.28 -7.17 23.91
CA HIS A 143 0.26 -6.14 23.69
C HIS A 143 0.03 -5.82 22.20
N LYS A 144 0.52 -6.66 21.28
CA LYS A 144 0.43 -6.44 19.83
C LYS A 144 -0.99 -6.13 19.35
N VAL A 145 -1.99 -6.89 19.82
CA VAL A 145 -3.40 -6.70 19.44
C VAL A 145 -3.91 -5.34 19.93
N LEU A 146 -3.57 -4.95 21.15
CA LEU A 146 -3.94 -3.65 21.71
C LEU A 146 -3.34 -2.50 20.87
N ILE A 147 -2.07 -2.63 20.49
CA ILE A 147 -1.37 -1.66 19.64
C ILE A 147 -2.09 -1.55 18.29
N ALA A 148 -2.41 -2.67 17.65
CA ALA A 148 -3.16 -2.69 16.40
C ALA A 148 -4.51 -1.98 16.52
N CYS A 149 -5.29 -2.25 17.58
CA CYS A 149 -6.56 -1.58 17.83
C CYS A 149 -6.39 -0.07 18.04
N LEU A 150 -5.37 0.36 18.78
CA LEU A 150 -5.07 1.78 18.99
C LEU A 150 -4.67 2.48 17.68
N LEU A 151 -3.90 1.82 16.80
CA LEU A 151 -3.55 2.35 15.48
C LEU A 151 -4.78 2.52 14.60
N VAL A 152 -5.67 1.52 14.55
CA VAL A 152 -6.95 1.62 13.82
C VAL A 152 -7.77 2.80 14.34
N LEU A 153 -7.93 2.91 15.66
CA LEU A 153 -8.69 3.99 16.28
C LEU A 153 -8.08 5.37 15.95
N PHE A 154 -6.77 5.48 16.02
CA PHE A 154 -6.06 6.72 15.69
C PHE A 154 -6.31 7.15 14.24
N ILE A 155 -6.13 6.23 13.28
CA ILE A 155 -6.37 6.51 11.86
C ILE A 155 -7.85 6.81 11.60
N LEU A 156 -8.78 6.10 12.25
CA LEU A 156 -10.20 6.36 12.15
C LEU A 156 -10.54 7.80 12.59
N ILE A 157 -10.03 8.23 13.75
CA ILE A 157 -10.24 9.59 14.25
C ILE A 157 -9.68 10.63 13.27
N LEU A 158 -8.47 10.41 12.75
CA LEU A 158 -7.88 11.31 11.75
C LEU A 158 -8.75 11.42 10.49
N ASN A 159 -9.24 10.30 9.98
CA ASN A 159 -10.07 10.30 8.77
C ASN A 159 -11.44 10.97 8.99
N LEU A 160 -12.02 10.86 10.19
CA LEU A 160 -13.27 11.53 10.53
C LEU A 160 -13.14 13.06 10.59
N ARG A 161 -11.93 13.62 10.74
CA ARG A 161 -11.67 15.06 10.74
C ARG A 161 -11.71 15.71 9.36
N GLY A 162 -11.68 14.93 8.32
CA GLY A 162 -11.75 15.36 6.92
C GLY A 162 -10.48 15.13 6.12
N LEU A 163 -10.64 15.13 4.82
CA LEU A 163 -9.60 14.74 3.86
C LEU A 163 -8.34 15.61 3.96
N THR A 164 -8.50 16.94 4.04
CA THR A 164 -7.35 17.88 4.04
C THR A 164 -6.56 17.83 5.35
N GLU A 165 -7.21 17.71 6.50
CA GLU A 165 -6.54 17.60 7.80
C GLU A 165 -5.81 16.28 7.91
N SER A 166 -6.48 15.18 7.58
CA SER A 166 -5.91 13.84 7.51
C SER A 166 -4.69 13.78 6.58
N ALA A 167 -4.81 14.35 5.36
CA ALA A 167 -3.72 14.46 4.41
C ALA A 167 -2.49 15.17 4.97
N THR A 168 -2.71 16.23 5.72
CA THR A 168 -1.61 17.01 6.29
C THR A 168 -0.86 16.22 7.36
N VAL A 169 -1.58 15.58 8.30
CA VAL A 169 -0.97 14.80 9.38
C VAL A 169 -0.24 13.58 8.82
N LEU A 170 -0.87 12.83 7.90
CA LEU A 170 -0.29 11.62 7.32
C LEU A 170 0.85 11.90 6.34
N SER A 171 0.98 13.14 5.84
CA SER A 171 2.10 13.52 4.97
C SER A 171 3.46 13.35 5.68
N TYR A 172 3.56 13.67 6.95
CA TYR A 172 4.84 13.58 7.68
C TYR A 172 5.40 12.15 7.73
N PRO A 173 4.69 11.14 8.25
CA PRO A 173 5.22 9.78 8.29
C PRO A 173 5.45 9.21 6.89
N VAL A 174 4.61 9.53 5.90
CA VAL A 174 4.78 9.02 4.53
C VAL A 174 6.05 9.58 3.89
N TYR A 175 6.30 10.90 3.98
CA TYR A 175 7.52 11.47 3.41
C TYR A 175 8.76 11.06 4.19
N LEU A 176 8.67 10.89 5.51
CA LEU A 176 9.77 10.34 6.32
C LEU A 176 10.13 8.92 5.85
N PHE A 177 9.12 8.08 5.59
CA PHE A 177 9.31 6.74 5.04
C PHE A 177 9.98 6.77 3.66
N ILE A 178 9.51 7.61 2.73
CA ILE A 178 10.09 7.73 1.38
C ILE A 178 11.55 8.17 1.48
N ILE A 179 11.84 9.19 2.27
CA ILE A 179 13.21 9.69 2.46
C ILE A 179 14.09 8.60 3.07
N GLY A 180 13.61 7.92 4.12
CA GLY A 180 14.33 6.81 4.75
C GLY A 180 14.66 5.68 3.77
N LEU A 181 13.69 5.30 2.92
CA LEU A 181 13.87 4.27 1.90
C LEU A 181 14.91 4.70 0.85
N VAL A 182 14.83 5.94 0.36
CA VAL A 182 15.80 6.49 -0.60
C VAL A 182 17.21 6.51 0.00
N ILE A 183 17.37 6.96 1.25
CA ILE A 183 18.65 6.95 1.96
C ILE A 183 19.18 5.53 2.10
N LEU A 184 18.34 4.57 2.50
CA LEU A 184 18.71 3.17 2.64
C LEU A 184 19.23 2.59 1.31
N ILE A 185 18.50 2.83 0.21
CA ILE A 185 18.90 2.36 -1.12
C ILE A 185 20.22 3.01 -1.54
N PHE A 186 20.35 4.32 -1.34
CA PHE A 186 21.55 5.06 -1.71
C PHE A 186 22.79 4.56 -0.93
N ILE A 187 22.69 4.46 0.41
CA ILE A 187 23.79 3.97 1.25
C ILE A 187 24.11 2.51 0.91
N GLY A 188 23.10 1.65 0.75
CA GLY A 188 23.30 0.24 0.40
C GLY A 188 24.02 0.08 -0.94
N THR A 189 23.55 0.79 -1.97
CA THR A 189 24.17 0.77 -3.31
C THR A 189 25.60 1.32 -3.27
N PHE A 190 25.84 2.41 -2.55
CA PHE A 190 27.14 3.01 -2.38
C PHE A 190 28.12 2.03 -1.72
N ARG A 191 27.72 1.37 -0.62
CA ARG A 191 28.57 0.41 0.10
C ARG A 191 28.90 -0.83 -0.73
N VAL A 192 27.96 -1.30 -1.55
CA VAL A 192 28.23 -2.37 -2.51
C VAL A 192 29.21 -1.90 -3.59
N ALA A 193 29.02 -0.71 -4.14
CA ALA A 193 29.87 -0.15 -5.19
C ALA A 193 31.32 0.12 -4.71
N THR A 194 31.49 0.48 -3.44
CA THR A 194 32.82 0.69 -2.83
C THR A 194 33.49 -0.61 -2.37
N GLY A 195 32.81 -1.75 -2.45
CA GLY A 195 33.31 -3.06 -2.03
C GLY A 195 33.32 -3.28 -0.51
N ASP A 196 32.71 -2.37 0.25
CA ASP A 196 32.62 -2.44 1.72
C ASP A 196 31.66 -3.57 2.17
N ILE A 197 30.69 -3.90 1.35
CA ILE A 197 29.80 -5.06 1.54
C ILE A 197 29.86 -5.94 0.30
N GLN A 198 30.26 -7.18 0.47
CA GLN A 198 30.18 -8.18 -0.59
C GLN A 198 28.76 -8.79 -0.59
N PRO A 199 28.05 -8.79 -1.72
CA PRO A 199 26.79 -9.50 -1.83
C PRO A 199 27.04 -11.00 -1.58
N HIS A 200 26.54 -11.55 -0.48
CA HIS A 200 26.62 -12.97 -0.23
C HIS A 200 25.56 -13.70 -1.07
N MET A 201 25.88 -13.95 -2.32
CA MET A 201 25.08 -14.86 -3.15
C MET A 201 25.43 -16.31 -2.80
N HIS A 202 24.67 -16.90 -1.87
CA HIS A 202 24.86 -18.29 -1.46
C HIS A 202 24.33 -19.32 -2.48
N ALA A 203 23.80 -18.90 -3.61
CA ALA A 203 23.28 -19.78 -4.64
C ALA A 203 23.96 -19.51 -5.97
N SER A 204 24.49 -20.55 -6.59
CA SER A 204 24.85 -20.52 -8.01
C SER A 204 23.56 -20.34 -8.83
N VAL A 205 23.52 -19.26 -9.60
CA VAL A 205 22.41 -18.95 -10.50
C VAL A 205 22.14 -20.17 -11.40
N GLY A 206 20.89 -20.66 -11.38
CA GLY A 206 20.45 -21.74 -12.28
C GLY A 206 20.55 -23.16 -11.74
N THR A 207 21.00 -23.40 -10.50
CA THR A 207 20.88 -24.73 -9.89
C THR A 207 19.50 -24.94 -9.29
N ALA A 208 18.86 -26.07 -9.61
CA ALA A 208 17.60 -26.47 -8.99
C ALA A 208 17.82 -26.65 -7.47
N VAL A 209 17.09 -25.89 -6.67
CA VAL A 209 17.14 -25.98 -5.22
C VAL A 209 16.20 -27.11 -4.78
N PRO A 210 16.70 -28.14 -4.07
CA PRO A 210 15.83 -29.21 -3.56
C PRO A 210 14.71 -28.62 -2.70
N GLY A 211 13.47 -29.09 -2.93
CA GLY A 211 12.29 -28.63 -2.19
C GLY A 211 11.59 -27.40 -2.79
N VAL A 212 12.17 -26.70 -3.77
CA VAL A 212 11.48 -25.63 -4.51
C VAL A 212 10.59 -26.27 -5.55
N THR A 213 9.28 -26.24 -5.29
CA THR A 213 8.26 -26.73 -6.20
C THR A 213 7.62 -25.57 -6.97
N LEU A 214 7.01 -25.86 -8.13
CA LEU A 214 6.21 -24.86 -8.86
C LEU A 214 5.12 -24.25 -7.96
N PHE A 215 4.49 -25.06 -7.12
CA PHE A 215 3.49 -24.60 -6.16
C PHE A 215 4.08 -23.54 -5.19
N LEU A 216 5.29 -23.77 -4.66
CA LEU A 216 5.95 -22.83 -3.77
C LEU A 216 6.25 -21.50 -4.50
N LEU A 217 6.74 -21.58 -5.75
CA LEU A 217 7.01 -20.37 -6.56
C LEU A 217 5.72 -19.58 -6.86
N LEU A 218 4.64 -20.27 -7.22
CA LEU A 218 3.34 -19.63 -7.42
C LEU A 218 2.79 -19.03 -6.12
N LYS A 219 2.98 -19.71 -4.99
CA LYS A 219 2.61 -19.18 -3.67
C LYS A 219 3.43 -17.94 -3.33
N ALA A 220 4.75 -17.96 -3.55
CA ALA A 220 5.61 -16.80 -3.33
C ALA A 220 5.24 -15.63 -4.24
N PHE A 221 4.94 -15.89 -5.51
CA PHE A 221 4.43 -14.88 -6.44
C PHE A 221 3.10 -14.28 -5.97
N SER A 222 2.15 -15.13 -5.56
CA SER A 222 0.85 -14.68 -5.02
C SER A 222 1.03 -13.84 -3.76
N SER A 223 1.94 -14.23 -2.85
CA SER A 223 2.26 -13.44 -1.66
C SER A 223 2.89 -12.09 -2.02
N GLY A 224 3.81 -12.07 -3.00
CA GLY A 224 4.43 -10.85 -3.51
C GLY A 224 3.48 -9.94 -4.25
N ALA A 225 2.43 -10.49 -4.87
CA ALA A 225 1.39 -9.73 -5.56
C ALA A 225 0.59 -8.81 -4.63
N SER A 226 0.71 -8.98 -3.29
CA SER A 226 0.21 -8.00 -2.32
C SER A 226 0.81 -6.60 -2.50
N SER A 227 1.99 -6.49 -3.16
CA SER A 227 2.59 -5.20 -3.55
C SER A 227 1.75 -4.40 -4.55
N LEU A 228 0.75 -5.00 -5.17
CA LEU A 228 -0.11 -4.36 -6.18
C LEU A 228 -1.31 -3.63 -5.56
N THR A 229 -1.55 -3.82 -4.26
CA THR A 229 -2.66 -3.15 -3.56
C THR A 229 -2.45 -1.64 -3.50
N GLY A 230 -3.55 -0.89 -3.42
CA GLY A 230 -3.52 0.57 -3.30
C GLY A 230 -3.37 1.34 -4.61
N VAL A 231 -2.94 0.73 -5.72
CA VAL A 231 -2.82 1.41 -7.03
C VAL A 231 -4.18 1.92 -7.52
N GLU A 232 -5.24 1.16 -7.27
CA GLU A 232 -6.61 1.53 -7.64
C GLU A 232 -7.15 2.74 -6.87
N ALA A 233 -6.72 2.94 -5.63
CA ALA A 233 -7.20 4.02 -4.78
C ALA A 233 -7.01 5.40 -5.43
N ILE A 234 -5.90 5.61 -6.15
CA ILE A 234 -5.62 6.84 -6.88
C ILE A 234 -6.63 7.05 -8.03
N SER A 235 -6.94 5.98 -8.79
CA SER A 235 -7.92 6.02 -9.87
C SER A 235 -9.32 6.34 -9.36
N ASN A 236 -9.72 5.76 -8.25
CA ASN A 236 -11.02 5.99 -7.62
C ASN A 236 -11.16 7.43 -7.10
N ALA A 237 -10.08 8.03 -6.62
CA ALA A 237 -10.04 9.32 -5.97
C ALA A 237 -9.64 10.48 -6.91
N VAL A 238 -9.59 10.27 -8.22
CA VAL A 238 -9.12 11.27 -9.19
C VAL A 238 -9.87 12.61 -9.07
N THR A 239 -11.17 12.59 -8.74
CA THR A 239 -12.00 13.77 -8.56
C THR A 239 -11.64 14.63 -7.34
N ASN A 240 -10.88 14.09 -6.40
CA ASN A 240 -10.45 14.78 -5.18
C ASN A 240 -9.22 15.68 -5.41
N PHE A 241 -8.58 15.58 -6.57
CA PHE A 241 -7.42 16.40 -6.89
C PHE A 241 -7.82 17.78 -7.43
N ARG A 242 -6.94 18.78 -7.20
CA ARG A 242 -7.05 20.09 -7.85
C ARG A 242 -6.81 19.94 -9.34
N GLU A 243 -7.50 20.74 -10.13
CA GLU A 243 -7.32 20.79 -11.58
C GLU A 243 -5.90 21.26 -11.99
N PRO A 244 -5.31 20.72 -13.06
CA PRO A 244 -5.81 19.59 -13.88
C PRO A 244 -5.62 18.24 -13.16
N SER A 245 -6.72 17.52 -12.91
CA SER A 245 -6.73 16.31 -12.08
C SER A 245 -6.15 15.08 -12.79
N ALA A 246 -6.22 15.05 -14.12
CA ALA A 246 -5.77 13.90 -14.93
C ALA A 246 -4.32 13.99 -15.41
N ASN A 247 -3.60 15.09 -15.13
CA ASN A 247 -2.21 15.31 -15.56
C ASN A 247 -1.20 15.00 -14.46
#